data_a715ff0b3951be5bbf7cad3d68393028
#
_entry.id   a715ff0b3951be5bbf7cad3d68393028
#
_cell.length_a   1.000
_cell.length_b   1.000
_cell.length_c   1.000
_cell.angle_alpha   90.00
_cell.angle_beta   90.00
_cell.angle_gamma   90.00
#
_symmetry.space_group_name_H-M   'P 1'
#
loop_
_entity.id
_entity.type
_entity.pdbx_description
1 polymer ?
#
loop_
_entity_poly.entity_id
_entity_poly.type
_entity_poly.pdbx_seq_one_letter_code
_entity_poly.pdbx_strand_id
1 'polypeptide(L)'
;MVMASGDCTDAELGGQTKAFLDTLSSRPEQDVLSATEFGERLFPQSSKSFEDLQRQLEAAQDHFYEGRNTKAAQLIDEALQQITRLPVGDPRWKLYVDAQLLHGLNYRALGKPKESDTAFRNVLRLQPEYELDPDQFAPSVRQGFDKLRRELAQARKVRLSVKSTQPTADVYLDGFKVGQTPLTVEVVAGTYDITLAKGTTTSFPRQVQVQGTDMPLLIDVAYEGSVSASPFPCLASREGNDERTLSHAVRLGGTLGVEEVIVVRLERTSSGPKWFAATVLNVEGGQKLREGGFKTQGLDAPAEALSALVDFVTTGRSPSHLVVMNSANGKAPWEQPGGTQGGMDLSAPNRLSDGEEGTAGSRSTSGLRVASYVALGVGAAALGGAGVVRLLAQKDLNALESRLDNGRILSSDREALVLRDSLAQKGNVLTGLLVGGGAMAATGAVLFLLSPSSAAPPPVSVGIATDGDGASATVSGAF
;
A
#
# COMPACT_ATOMS: atom_id res chain seq x y z
N MET A 1 15.21 -4.26 -5.48
CA MET A 1 14.63 -5.43 -4.76
C MET A 1 14.63 -6.67 -5.67
N VAL A 2 14.91 -7.86 -5.12
CA VAL A 2 14.79 -9.14 -5.85
C VAL A 2 13.62 -9.94 -5.31
N MET A 3 12.85 -10.55 -6.17
CA MET A 3 11.79 -11.50 -5.80
C MET A 3 11.66 -12.61 -6.83
N ALA A 4 11.32 -13.80 -6.37
CA ALA A 4 10.96 -14.90 -7.25
C ALA A 4 9.51 -14.79 -7.72
N SER A 5 9.21 -15.42 -8.85
CA SER A 5 7.84 -15.60 -9.34
C SER A 5 7.67 -17.03 -9.83
N GLY A 6 6.59 -17.67 -9.42
CA GLY A 6 6.30 -19.06 -9.76
C GLY A 6 5.71 -19.85 -8.59
N ASP A 7 6.12 -21.11 -8.45
CA ASP A 7 5.81 -21.92 -7.28
C ASP A 7 6.77 -21.55 -6.13
N CYS A 8 6.28 -20.80 -5.15
CA CYS A 8 7.07 -20.36 -4.00
C CYS A 8 7.51 -21.50 -3.07
N THR A 9 7.10 -22.73 -3.32
CA THR A 9 7.54 -23.95 -2.63
C THR A 9 8.59 -24.75 -3.41
N ASP A 10 8.90 -24.34 -4.64
CA ASP A 10 9.91 -25.00 -5.48
C ASP A 10 11.33 -24.76 -4.93
N ALA A 11 11.96 -25.83 -4.50
CA ALA A 11 13.31 -25.79 -3.90
C ALA A 11 14.39 -25.33 -4.89
N GLU A 12 14.23 -25.62 -6.19
CA GLU A 12 15.16 -25.19 -7.25
C GLU A 12 15.05 -23.67 -7.45
N LEU A 13 13.81 -23.14 -7.56
CA LEU A 13 13.59 -21.71 -7.63
C LEU A 13 14.14 -20.98 -6.39
N GLY A 14 13.89 -21.53 -5.20
CA GLY A 14 14.38 -20.96 -3.95
C GLY A 14 15.90 -20.94 -3.85
N GLY A 15 16.56 -22.06 -4.17
CA GLY A 15 18.03 -22.17 -4.14
C GLY A 15 18.70 -21.19 -5.10
N GLN A 16 18.22 -21.13 -6.34
CA GLN A 16 18.78 -20.22 -7.36
C GLN A 16 18.45 -18.74 -7.06
N THR A 17 17.27 -18.44 -6.53
CA THR A 17 16.91 -17.07 -6.09
C THR A 17 17.81 -16.59 -4.97
N LYS A 18 18.07 -17.45 -3.98
CA LYS A 18 18.98 -17.13 -2.88
C LYS A 18 20.39 -16.88 -3.38
N ALA A 19 20.93 -17.78 -4.22
CA ALA A 19 22.27 -17.62 -4.80
C ALA A 19 22.38 -16.31 -5.63
N PHE A 20 21.33 -15.95 -6.38
CA PHE A 20 21.25 -14.70 -7.12
C PHE A 20 21.25 -13.49 -6.18
N LEU A 21 20.43 -13.50 -5.13
CA LEU A 21 20.35 -12.44 -4.14
C LEU A 21 21.67 -12.24 -3.40
N ASP A 22 22.32 -13.34 -2.97
CA ASP A 22 23.60 -13.31 -2.28
C ASP A 22 24.71 -12.73 -3.21
N THR A 23 24.72 -13.12 -4.48
CA THR A 23 25.66 -12.61 -5.47
C THR A 23 25.44 -11.11 -5.75
N LEU A 24 24.18 -10.67 -5.88
CA LEU A 24 23.83 -9.27 -6.10
C LEU A 24 24.19 -8.41 -4.87
N SER A 25 23.88 -8.89 -3.68
CA SER A 25 24.17 -8.18 -2.41
C SER A 25 25.67 -8.07 -2.12
N SER A 26 26.50 -8.93 -2.73
CA SER A 26 27.95 -8.82 -2.62
C SER A 26 28.55 -7.67 -3.44
N ARG A 27 27.76 -7.01 -4.31
CA ARG A 27 28.19 -5.86 -5.10
C ARG A 27 28.09 -4.57 -4.28
N PRO A 28 29.20 -3.84 -4.05
CA PRO A 28 29.22 -2.68 -3.13
C PRO A 28 28.41 -1.48 -3.63
N GLU A 29 28.07 -1.43 -4.91
CA GLU A 29 27.33 -0.32 -5.53
C GLU A 29 25.80 -0.55 -5.55
N GLN A 30 25.34 -1.70 -5.01
CA GLN A 30 23.92 -2.07 -5.06
C GLN A 30 23.28 -2.02 -3.67
N ASP A 31 22.31 -1.14 -3.50
CA ASP A 31 21.44 -1.14 -2.32
C ASP A 31 20.29 -2.14 -2.55
N VAL A 32 20.41 -3.31 -1.96
CA VAL A 32 19.49 -4.43 -2.17
C VAL A 32 18.65 -4.65 -0.92
N LEU A 33 17.32 -4.48 -1.06
CA LEU A 33 16.40 -4.83 0.01
C LEU A 33 16.56 -6.31 0.38
N SER A 34 16.97 -6.57 1.61
CA SER A 34 17.18 -7.94 2.11
C SER A 34 15.83 -8.69 2.25
N ALA A 35 15.90 -10.04 2.26
CA ALA A 35 14.70 -10.86 2.50
C ALA A 35 14.08 -10.60 3.88
N THR A 36 14.90 -10.28 4.88
CA THR A 36 14.42 -9.93 6.22
C THR A 36 13.67 -8.61 6.21
N GLU A 37 14.23 -7.56 5.61
CA GLU A 37 13.55 -6.26 5.49
C GLU A 37 12.27 -6.35 4.66
N PHE A 38 12.28 -7.15 3.58
CA PHE A 38 11.09 -7.45 2.79
C PHE A 38 9.98 -8.05 3.68
N GLY A 39 10.34 -9.05 4.49
CA GLY A 39 9.42 -9.69 5.43
C GLY A 39 8.90 -8.72 6.49
N GLU A 40 9.79 -7.95 7.10
CA GLU A 40 9.42 -7.00 8.16
C GLU A 40 8.52 -5.87 7.68
N ARG A 41 8.72 -5.38 6.44
CA ARG A 41 7.90 -4.30 5.87
C ARG A 41 6.50 -4.76 5.46
N LEU A 42 6.35 -6.00 4.95
CA LEU A 42 5.07 -6.51 4.46
C LEU A 42 4.31 -7.36 5.48
N PHE A 43 5.04 -8.09 6.30
CA PHE A 43 4.52 -9.06 7.27
C PHE A 43 5.20 -8.88 8.62
N PRO A 44 5.07 -7.72 9.28
CA PRO A 44 5.69 -7.52 10.58
C PRO A 44 5.19 -8.57 11.56
N GLN A 45 6.12 -9.38 12.09
CA GLN A 45 5.80 -10.44 13.03
C GLN A 45 6.27 -10.06 14.43
N SER A 46 5.52 -10.49 15.43
CA SER A 46 5.95 -10.39 16.83
C SER A 46 7.13 -11.32 17.07
N SER A 47 8.14 -10.82 17.76
CA SER A 47 9.26 -11.63 18.27
C SER A 47 8.90 -12.45 19.51
N LYS A 48 7.69 -12.22 20.08
CA LYS A 48 7.18 -12.87 21.29
C LYS A 48 5.90 -13.64 21.00
N SER A 49 5.71 -14.77 21.69
CA SER A 49 4.47 -15.53 21.63
C SER A 49 3.33 -14.84 22.42
N PHE A 50 2.10 -15.32 22.27
CA PHE A 50 0.96 -14.86 23.06
C PHE A 50 1.21 -15.06 24.57
N GLU A 51 1.75 -16.21 24.95
CA GLU A 51 2.04 -16.58 26.32
C GLU A 51 3.15 -15.71 26.92
N ASP A 52 4.17 -15.35 26.14
CA ASP A 52 5.24 -14.45 26.59
C ASP A 52 4.70 -13.05 26.86
N LEU A 53 3.83 -12.55 25.97
CA LEU A 53 3.24 -11.23 26.11
C LEU A 53 2.23 -11.19 27.27
N GLN A 54 1.47 -12.26 27.48
CA GLN A 54 0.59 -12.38 28.64
C GLN A 54 1.40 -12.33 29.95
N ARG A 55 2.48 -13.12 30.06
CA ARG A 55 3.39 -13.08 31.22
C ARG A 55 4.04 -11.70 31.41
N GLN A 56 4.36 -11.00 30.32
CA GLN A 56 4.90 -9.65 30.41
C GLN A 56 3.87 -8.66 30.97
N LEU A 57 2.59 -8.78 30.59
CA LEU A 57 1.51 -7.95 31.13
C LEU A 57 1.23 -8.29 32.60
N GLU A 58 1.30 -9.56 33.02
CA GLU A 58 1.20 -9.97 34.39
C GLU A 58 2.35 -9.33 35.23
N ALA A 59 3.59 -9.38 34.74
CA ALA A 59 4.72 -8.72 35.41
C ALA A 59 4.54 -7.17 35.44
N ALA A 60 3.96 -6.58 34.44
CA ALA A 60 3.63 -5.15 34.42
C ALA A 60 2.55 -4.82 35.47
N GLN A 61 1.56 -5.69 35.63
CA GLN A 61 0.51 -5.55 36.63
C GLN A 61 1.08 -5.66 38.05
N ASP A 62 2.02 -6.58 38.31
CA ASP A 62 2.72 -6.69 39.60
C ASP A 62 3.48 -5.39 39.92
N HIS A 63 4.21 -4.85 38.94
CA HIS A 63 4.88 -3.56 39.12
C HIS A 63 3.91 -2.41 39.40
N PHE A 64 2.74 -2.40 38.74
CA PHE A 64 1.70 -1.42 39.01
C PHE A 64 1.20 -1.51 40.47
N TYR A 65 0.89 -2.71 40.98
CA TYR A 65 0.43 -2.89 42.36
C TYR A 65 1.50 -2.57 43.39
N GLU A 66 2.77 -2.73 43.04
CA GLU A 66 3.90 -2.34 43.89
C GLU A 66 4.23 -0.84 43.85
N GLY A 67 3.49 -0.05 43.05
CA GLY A 67 3.71 1.38 42.90
C GLY A 67 4.89 1.74 41.98
N ARG A 68 5.48 0.75 41.31
CA ARG A 68 6.58 0.94 40.33
C ARG A 68 6.04 1.32 38.93
N ASN A 69 5.21 2.36 38.90
CA ASN A 69 4.40 2.71 37.74
C ASN A 69 5.21 3.04 36.46
N THR A 70 6.41 3.60 36.60
CA THR A 70 7.28 3.87 35.43
C THR A 70 7.76 2.57 34.77
N LYS A 71 8.10 1.55 35.59
CA LYS A 71 8.50 0.24 35.07
C LYS A 71 7.33 -0.50 34.45
N ALA A 72 6.16 -0.43 35.08
CA ALA A 72 4.92 -0.97 34.51
C ALA A 72 4.63 -0.35 33.15
N ALA A 73 4.69 1.01 33.00
CA ALA A 73 4.48 1.69 31.72
C ALA A 73 5.41 1.16 30.64
N GLN A 74 6.70 1.05 30.93
CA GLN A 74 7.69 0.55 29.99
C GLN A 74 7.35 -0.86 29.48
N LEU A 75 7.00 -1.79 30.38
CA LEU A 75 6.65 -3.16 30.02
C LEU A 75 5.36 -3.22 29.18
N ILE A 76 4.38 -2.36 29.48
CA ILE A 76 3.12 -2.28 28.73
C ILE A 76 3.37 -1.71 27.32
N ASP A 77 4.19 -0.65 27.20
CA ASP A 77 4.53 -0.06 25.90
C ASP A 77 5.23 -1.08 24.99
N GLU A 78 6.22 -1.79 25.53
CA GLU A 78 6.92 -2.86 24.81
C GLU A 78 5.95 -3.99 24.41
N ALA A 79 5.03 -4.38 25.30
CA ALA A 79 4.03 -5.40 25.01
C ALA A 79 3.08 -4.95 23.90
N LEU A 80 2.55 -3.71 23.96
CA LEU A 80 1.64 -3.16 22.96
C LEU A 80 2.27 -3.15 21.56
N GLN A 81 3.57 -2.80 21.46
CA GLN A 81 4.29 -2.84 20.17
C GLN A 81 4.34 -4.25 19.58
N GLN A 82 4.50 -5.27 20.42
CA GLN A 82 4.54 -6.67 19.97
C GLN A 82 3.14 -7.23 19.70
N ILE A 83 2.14 -6.87 20.51
CA ILE A 83 0.74 -7.29 20.34
C ILE A 83 0.21 -6.85 18.96
N THR A 84 0.53 -5.65 18.50
CA THR A 84 0.11 -5.16 17.18
C THR A 84 0.67 -5.98 16.01
N ARG A 85 1.73 -6.76 16.23
CA ARG A 85 2.38 -7.64 15.25
C ARG A 85 1.94 -9.10 15.35
N LEU A 86 1.11 -9.45 16.33
CA LEU A 86 0.52 -10.80 16.42
C LEU A 86 -0.51 -11.01 15.31
N PRO A 87 -0.79 -12.26 14.92
CA PRO A 87 -1.89 -12.58 14.00
C PRO A 87 -3.22 -11.97 14.48
N VAL A 88 -3.98 -11.38 13.55
CA VAL A 88 -5.29 -10.80 13.86
C VAL A 88 -6.29 -11.85 14.32
N GLY A 89 -7.18 -11.48 15.24
CA GLY A 89 -8.21 -12.37 15.79
C GLY A 89 -8.51 -12.09 17.27
N ASP A 90 -9.50 -12.77 17.80
CA ASP A 90 -9.99 -12.54 19.15
C ASP A 90 -8.91 -12.64 20.25
N PRO A 91 -7.94 -13.59 20.19
CA PRO A 91 -6.89 -13.66 21.20
C PRO A 91 -6.01 -12.40 21.23
N ARG A 92 -5.61 -11.88 20.04
CA ARG A 92 -4.85 -10.63 19.93
C ARG A 92 -5.65 -9.45 20.48
N TRP A 93 -6.93 -9.35 20.10
CA TRP A 93 -7.78 -8.26 20.55
C TRP A 93 -7.95 -8.26 22.07
N LYS A 94 -8.21 -9.42 22.66
CA LYS A 94 -8.32 -9.55 24.12
C LYS A 94 -7.05 -9.06 24.81
N LEU A 95 -5.88 -9.54 24.37
CA LEU A 95 -4.60 -9.13 24.94
C LEU A 95 -4.33 -7.62 24.78
N TYR A 96 -4.74 -7.05 23.65
CA TYR A 96 -4.67 -5.61 23.41
C TYR A 96 -5.55 -4.81 24.36
N VAL A 97 -6.79 -5.25 24.59
CA VAL A 97 -7.71 -4.61 25.54
C VAL A 97 -7.14 -4.66 26.95
N ASP A 98 -6.67 -5.84 27.41
CA ASP A 98 -6.07 -6.01 28.73
C ASP A 98 -4.87 -5.06 28.92
N ALA A 99 -4.00 -4.96 27.91
CA ALA A 99 -2.86 -4.04 27.91
C ALA A 99 -3.29 -2.57 27.98
N GLN A 100 -4.29 -2.16 27.19
CA GLN A 100 -4.79 -0.78 27.18
C GLN A 100 -5.47 -0.40 28.49
N LEU A 101 -6.23 -1.29 29.08
CA LEU A 101 -6.88 -1.04 30.36
C LEU A 101 -5.84 -0.90 31.48
N LEU A 102 -4.86 -1.78 31.55
CA LEU A 102 -3.76 -1.69 32.51
C LEU A 102 -2.95 -0.40 32.30
N HIS A 103 -2.71 -0.01 31.04
CA HIS A 103 -2.01 1.23 30.69
C HIS A 103 -2.78 2.46 31.17
N GLY A 104 -4.10 2.47 30.95
CA GLY A 104 -4.98 3.55 31.41
C GLY A 104 -4.94 3.72 32.93
N LEU A 105 -4.97 2.62 33.68
CA LEU A 105 -4.82 2.63 35.16
C LEU A 105 -3.45 3.16 35.58
N ASN A 106 -2.40 2.66 34.96
CA ASN A 106 -1.03 3.03 35.29
C ASN A 106 -0.74 4.50 35.00
N TYR A 107 -1.25 5.05 33.87
CA TYR A 107 -1.12 6.48 33.57
C TYR A 107 -1.89 7.36 34.56
N ARG A 108 -3.02 6.92 35.09
CA ARG A 108 -3.70 7.62 36.18
C ARG A 108 -2.86 7.68 37.44
N ALA A 109 -2.22 6.57 37.81
CA ALA A 109 -1.32 6.51 38.95
C ALA A 109 -0.08 7.40 38.78
N LEU A 110 0.39 7.58 37.54
CA LEU A 110 1.47 8.51 37.16
C LEU A 110 1.03 9.98 37.10
N GLY A 111 -0.24 10.30 37.34
CA GLY A 111 -0.76 11.67 37.20
C GLY A 111 -0.87 12.15 35.75
N LYS A 112 -1.00 11.25 34.78
CA LYS A 112 -1.10 11.50 33.34
C LYS A 112 -2.52 11.20 32.81
N PRO A 113 -3.52 12.06 33.13
CA PRO A 113 -4.92 11.75 32.80
C PRO A 113 -5.20 11.73 31.29
N LYS A 114 -4.50 12.52 30.47
CA LYS A 114 -4.70 12.54 29.02
C LYS A 114 -4.28 11.24 28.34
N GLU A 115 -3.14 10.72 28.77
CA GLU A 115 -2.60 9.43 28.30
C GLU A 115 -3.50 8.27 28.74
N SER A 116 -4.00 8.33 29.98
CA SER A 116 -5.00 7.37 30.48
C SER A 116 -6.26 7.39 29.63
N ASP A 117 -6.81 8.57 29.35
CA ASP A 117 -8.00 8.73 28.51
C ASP A 117 -7.77 8.20 27.09
N THR A 118 -6.55 8.38 26.55
CA THR A 118 -6.18 7.86 25.22
C THR A 118 -6.19 6.32 25.23
N ALA A 119 -5.60 5.69 26.23
CA ALA A 119 -5.61 4.23 26.36
C ALA A 119 -7.05 3.67 26.41
N PHE A 120 -7.94 4.28 27.20
CA PHE A 120 -9.33 3.87 27.29
C PHE A 120 -10.12 4.14 26.00
N ARG A 121 -9.84 5.24 25.30
CA ARG A 121 -10.44 5.54 23.99
C ARG A 121 -10.06 4.52 22.94
N ASN A 122 -8.85 3.97 22.98
CA ASN A 122 -8.40 2.94 22.03
C ASN A 122 -9.27 1.66 22.12
N VAL A 123 -9.81 1.34 23.27
CA VAL A 123 -10.78 0.25 23.44
C VAL A 123 -12.17 0.67 22.99
N LEU A 124 -12.67 1.80 23.51
CA LEU A 124 -14.05 2.25 23.33
C LEU A 124 -14.38 2.65 21.88
N ARG A 125 -13.40 3.10 21.08
CA ARG A 125 -13.63 3.48 19.68
C ARG A 125 -14.04 2.31 18.79
N LEU A 126 -13.66 1.09 19.17
CA LEU A 126 -13.99 -0.15 18.43
C LEU A 126 -15.00 -1.01 19.16
N GLN A 127 -15.03 -0.93 20.47
CA GLN A 127 -15.96 -1.64 21.34
C GLN A 127 -16.69 -0.66 22.28
N PRO A 128 -17.62 0.16 21.78
CA PRO A 128 -18.31 1.17 22.58
C PRO A 128 -19.15 0.56 23.71
N GLU A 129 -19.56 -0.70 23.57
CA GLU A 129 -20.34 -1.43 24.59
C GLU A 129 -19.47 -2.13 25.65
N TYR A 130 -18.12 -1.98 25.57
CA TYR A 130 -17.23 -2.61 26.55
C TYR A 130 -17.48 -2.05 27.95
N GLU A 131 -17.77 -2.90 28.91
CA GLU A 131 -18.00 -2.54 30.31
C GLU A 131 -16.84 -2.96 31.20
N LEU A 132 -16.44 -2.05 32.10
CA LEU A 132 -15.42 -2.36 33.10
C LEU A 132 -16.03 -3.16 34.24
N ASP A 133 -15.39 -4.27 34.61
CA ASP A 133 -15.78 -5.13 35.72
C ASP A 133 -15.84 -4.33 37.04
N PRO A 134 -16.98 -4.26 37.73
CA PRO A 134 -17.13 -3.51 38.96
C PRO A 134 -16.25 -4.07 40.11
N ASP A 135 -15.86 -5.33 40.08
CA ASP A 135 -15.02 -5.94 41.10
C ASP A 135 -13.53 -5.61 40.89
N GLN A 136 -13.13 -5.30 39.66
CA GLN A 136 -11.75 -4.99 39.31
C GLN A 136 -11.45 -3.50 39.22
N PHE A 137 -12.46 -2.68 38.87
CA PHE A 137 -12.26 -1.26 38.61
C PHE A 137 -13.01 -0.37 39.62
N ALA A 138 -12.29 0.54 40.27
CA ALA A 138 -12.86 1.51 41.18
C ALA A 138 -13.97 2.37 40.55
N PRO A 139 -15.01 2.79 41.30
CA PRO A 139 -16.11 3.59 40.78
C PRO A 139 -15.68 4.85 40.04
N SER A 140 -14.62 5.54 40.48
CA SER A 140 -14.08 6.74 39.82
C SER A 140 -13.47 6.45 38.44
N VAL A 141 -12.88 5.26 38.26
CA VAL A 141 -12.35 4.82 36.96
C VAL A 141 -13.50 4.52 36.01
N ARG A 142 -14.50 3.76 36.47
CA ARG A 142 -15.71 3.43 35.69
C ARG A 142 -16.47 4.67 35.25
N GLN A 143 -16.66 5.65 36.15
CA GLN A 143 -17.29 6.92 35.81
C GLN A 143 -16.51 7.70 34.73
N GLY A 144 -15.16 7.71 34.82
CA GLY A 144 -14.31 8.32 33.81
C GLY A 144 -14.43 7.61 32.45
N PHE A 145 -14.44 6.28 32.47
CA PHE A 145 -14.59 5.43 31.27
C PHE A 145 -15.96 5.66 30.60
N ASP A 146 -17.04 5.72 31.39
CA ASP A 146 -18.39 6.03 30.89
C ASP A 146 -18.53 7.46 30.33
N LYS A 147 -17.79 8.40 30.90
CA LYS A 147 -17.71 9.76 30.32
C LYS A 147 -17.07 9.72 28.95
N LEU A 148 -15.95 9.03 28.78
CA LEU A 148 -15.28 8.85 27.49
C LEU A 148 -16.18 8.14 26.47
N ARG A 149 -16.92 7.11 26.88
CA ARG A 149 -17.91 6.43 26.04
C ARG A 149 -18.94 7.42 25.48
N ARG A 150 -19.51 8.29 26.34
CA ARG A 150 -20.48 9.32 25.91
C ARG A 150 -19.85 10.35 24.97
N GLU A 151 -18.62 10.78 25.22
CA GLU A 151 -17.89 11.68 24.33
C GLU A 151 -17.68 11.05 22.94
N LEU A 152 -17.25 9.79 22.87
CA LEU A 152 -17.06 9.07 21.61
C LEU A 152 -18.39 8.80 20.88
N ALA A 153 -19.48 8.58 21.59
CA ALA A 153 -20.80 8.45 20.98
C ALA A 153 -21.25 9.74 20.25
N GLN A 154 -20.83 10.91 20.76
CA GLN A 154 -21.12 12.22 20.17
C GLN A 154 -20.03 12.68 19.18
N ALA A 155 -18.91 11.98 19.11
CA ALA A 155 -17.83 12.33 18.21
C ALA A 155 -18.24 12.17 16.73
N ARG A 156 -17.64 13.00 15.87
CA ARG A 156 -17.86 12.90 14.43
C ARG A 156 -17.42 11.52 13.93
N LYS A 157 -18.34 10.84 13.28
CA LYS A 157 -18.10 9.56 12.63
C LYS A 157 -17.85 9.72 11.14
N VAL A 158 -17.03 8.84 10.61
CA VAL A 158 -16.70 8.72 9.19
C VAL A 158 -17.22 7.38 8.70
N ARG A 159 -17.86 7.37 7.55
CA ARG A 159 -18.29 6.14 6.91
C ARG A 159 -17.09 5.51 6.18
N LEU A 160 -16.58 4.40 6.71
CA LEU A 160 -15.52 3.61 6.12
C LEU A 160 -16.13 2.47 5.29
N SER A 161 -15.91 2.50 3.97
CA SER A 161 -16.38 1.46 3.05
C SER A 161 -15.20 0.60 2.60
N VAL A 162 -15.16 -0.65 3.05
CA VAL A 162 -14.08 -1.60 2.75
C VAL A 162 -14.57 -2.63 1.74
N LYS A 163 -13.89 -2.71 0.61
CA LYS A 163 -14.12 -3.70 -0.44
C LYS A 163 -12.86 -4.56 -0.63
N SER A 164 -13.06 -5.77 -1.11
CA SER A 164 -11.98 -6.67 -1.50
C SER A 164 -12.27 -7.28 -2.87
N THR A 165 -11.22 -7.64 -3.60
CA THR A 165 -11.32 -8.44 -4.83
C THR A 165 -11.89 -9.84 -4.58
N GLN A 166 -11.71 -10.35 -3.35
CA GLN A 166 -12.36 -11.58 -2.89
C GLN A 166 -13.50 -11.23 -1.92
N PRO A 167 -14.74 -11.64 -2.19
CA PRO A 167 -15.86 -11.40 -1.28
C PRO A 167 -15.68 -12.17 0.04
N THR A 168 -16.36 -11.70 1.09
CA THR A 168 -16.38 -12.34 2.42
C THR A 168 -15.03 -12.46 3.13
N ALA A 169 -14.10 -11.52 2.89
CA ALA A 169 -12.91 -11.39 3.71
C ALA A 169 -13.26 -10.70 5.04
N ASP A 170 -12.77 -11.23 6.14
CA ASP A 170 -12.91 -10.60 7.46
C ASP A 170 -12.13 -9.29 7.51
N VAL A 171 -12.74 -8.26 8.07
CA VAL A 171 -12.15 -6.92 8.21
C VAL A 171 -11.79 -6.67 9.67
N TYR A 172 -10.52 -6.34 9.90
CA TYR A 172 -9.99 -6.01 11.22
C TYR A 172 -9.54 -4.55 11.24
N LEU A 173 -9.96 -3.81 12.27
CA LEU A 173 -9.46 -2.48 12.63
C LEU A 173 -8.70 -2.59 13.95
N ASP A 174 -7.44 -2.21 13.99
CA ASP A 174 -6.53 -2.37 15.16
C ASP A 174 -6.51 -3.79 15.75
N GLY A 175 -6.86 -4.78 14.94
CA GLY A 175 -6.98 -6.18 15.36
C GLY A 175 -8.37 -6.62 15.82
N PHE A 176 -9.34 -5.69 15.98
CA PHE A 176 -10.73 -6.01 16.27
C PHE A 176 -11.51 -6.33 14.98
N LYS A 177 -12.23 -7.45 14.95
CA LYS A 177 -13.06 -7.84 13.82
C LYS A 177 -14.34 -7.00 13.77
N VAL A 178 -14.48 -6.19 12.72
CA VAL A 178 -15.65 -5.30 12.55
C VAL A 178 -16.70 -5.84 11.56
N GLY A 179 -16.36 -6.86 10.77
CA GLY A 179 -17.31 -7.49 9.84
C GLY A 179 -16.59 -8.19 8.68
N GLN A 180 -17.29 -8.32 7.55
CA GLN A 180 -16.80 -8.97 6.33
C GLN A 180 -17.04 -8.10 5.10
N THR A 181 -16.14 -8.17 4.12
CA THR A 181 -16.28 -7.45 2.85
C THR A 181 -17.41 -7.98 1.98
N PRO A 182 -18.16 -7.13 1.24
CA PRO A 182 -18.10 -5.68 1.28
C PRO A 182 -18.70 -5.12 2.56
N LEU A 183 -17.99 -4.25 3.27
CA LEU A 183 -18.39 -3.70 4.56
C LEU A 183 -18.50 -2.18 4.47
N THR A 184 -19.56 -1.63 5.09
CA THR A 184 -19.63 -0.20 5.39
C THR A 184 -19.88 -0.04 6.88
N VAL A 185 -18.99 0.64 7.58
CA VAL A 185 -19.04 0.85 9.03
C VAL A 185 -18.77 2.31 9.35
N GLU A 186 -19.46 2.84 10.38
CA GLU A 186 -19.21 4.17 10.91
C GLU A 186 -18.21 4.09 12.06
N VAL A 187 -17.07 4.76 11.89
CA VAL A 187 -16.00 4.81 12.90
C VAL A 187 -15.67 6.26 13.27
N VAL A 188 -15.16 6.46 14.47
CA VAL A 188 -14.67 7.79 14.89
C VAL A 188 -13.46 8.17 14.02
N ALA A 189 -13.37 9.44 13.63
CA ALA A 189 -12.21 9.92 12.87
C ALA A 189 -10.90 9.66 13.62
N GLY A 190 -9.87 9.16 12.92
CA GLY A 190 -8.59 8.79 13.52
C GLY A 190 -7.77 7.86 12.64
N THR A 191 -6.65 7.41 13.16
CA THR A 191 -5.78 6.45 12.49
C THR A 191 -6.13 5.04 12.95
N TYR A 192 -6.20 4.11 11.99
CA TYR A 192 -6.51 2.69 12.21
C TYR A 192 -5.54 1.80 11.45
N ASP A 193 -5.11 0.73 12.08
CA ASP A 193 -4.43 -0.37 11.40
C ASP A 193 -5.48 -1.30 10.80
N ILE A 194 -5.49 -1.39 9.46
CA ILE A 194 -6.49 -2.17 8.73
C ILE A 194 -5.84 -3.43 8.14
N THR A 195 -6.42 -4.59 8.42
CA THR A 195 -6.03 -5.88 7.87
C THR A 195 -7.28 -6.65 7.45
N LEU A 196 -7.21 -7.29 6.29
CA LEU A 196 -8.22 -8.22 5.83
C LEU A 196 -7.70 -9.65 5.93
N ALA A 197 -8.57 -10.59 6.29
CA ALA A 197 -8.22 -12.00 6.31
C ALA A 197 -9.29 -12.86 5.64
N LYS A 198 -8.86 -13.88 4.89
CA LYS A 198 -9.73 -14.90 4.30
C LYS A 198 -9.09 -16.27 4.41
N GLY A 199 -9.62 -17.11 5.30
CA GLY A 199 -8.99 -18.39 5.65
C GLY A 199 -7.60 -18.14 6.26
N THR A 200 -6.58 -18.72 5.66
CA THR A 200 -5.18 -18.54 6.08
C THR A 200 -4.48 -17.34 5.43
N THR A 201 -5.15 -16.67 4.49
CA THR A 201 -4.60 -15.53 3.76
C THR A 201 -4.92 -14.24 4.47
N THR A 202 -3.91 -13.39 4.67
CA THR A 202 -4.06 -12.04 5.22
C THR A 202 -3.53 -11.00 4.23
N SER A 203 -4.15 -9.82 4.22
CA SER A 203 -3.62 -8.67 3.51
C SER A 203 -2.41 -8.08 4.24
N PHE A 204 -1.64 -7.25 3.56
CA PHE A 204 -0.63 -6.45 4.24
C PHE A 204 -1.31 -5.54 5.28
N PRO A 205 -0.78 -5.44 6.50
CA PRO A 205 -1.24 -4.46 7.47
C PRO A 205 -0.94 -3.06 6.95
N ARG A 206 -1.91 -2.17 7.08
CA ARG A 206 -1.77 -0.78 6.63
C ARG A 206 -2.39 0.20 7.59
N GLN A 207 -1.64 1.22 7.89
CA GLN A 207 -2.14 2.32 8.69
C GLN A 207 -2.90 3.31 7.80
N VAL A 208 -4.15 3.56 8.12
CA VAL A 208 -5.05 4.43 7.35
C VAL A 208 -5.58 5.53 8.23
N GLN A 209 -5.41 6.78 7.79
CA GLN A 209 -6.01 7.93 8.46
C GLN A 209 -7.44 8.13 7.96
N VAL A 210 -8.40 7.75 8.78
CA VAL A 210 -9.83 7.86 8.49
C VAL A 210 -10.32 9.26 8.85
N GLN A 211 -10.69 10.04 7.83
CA GLN A 211 -11.14 11.43 7.98
C GLN A 211 -12.15 11.81 6.88
N GLY A 212 -12.81 12.93 7.04
CA GLY A 212 -13.83 13.39 6.08
C GLY A 212 -15.22 12.85 6.40
N THR A 213 -16.03 12.53 5.40
CA THR A 213 -17.39 11.99 5.52
C THR A 213 -17.49 10.55 5.10
N ASP A 214 -16.86 10.22 3.97
CA ASP A 214 -16.85 8.89 3.38
C ASP A 214 -15.44 8.54 2.96
N MET A 215 -15.00 7.33 3.27
CA MET A 215 -13.68 6.82 2.92
C MET A 215 -13.80 5.44 2.28
N PRO A 216 -13.72 5.34 0.95
CA PRO A 216 -13.65 4.06 0.27
C PRO A 216 -12.24 3.47 0.34
N LEU A 217 -12.14 2.17 0.64
CA LEU A 217 -10.90 1.40 0.66
C LEU A 217 -11.08 0.11 -0.12
N LEU A 218 -10.23 -0.12 -1.10
CA LEU A 218 -10.18 -1.36 -1.87
C LEU A 218 -8.87 -2.09 -1.56
N ILE A 219 -8.96 -3.34 -1.12
CA ILE A 219 -7.83 -4.20 -0.77
C ILE A 219 -7.88 -5.47 -1.61
N ASP A 220 -6.81 -5.76 -2.32
CA ASP A 220 -6.69 -6.96 -3.13
C ASP A 220 -6.07 -8.10 -2.32
N VAL A 221 -6.92 -8.79 -1.54
CA VAL A 221 -6.48 -9.91 -0.69
C VAL A 221 -5.92 -11.07 -1.52
N ALA A 222 -6.42 -11.26 -2.76
CA ALA A 222 -5.90 -12.31 -3.63
C ALA A 222 -4.44 -12.05 -4.03
N TYR A 223 -4.16 -10.82 -4.45
CA TYR A 223 -2.81 -10.40 -4.79
C TYR A 223 -1.88 -10.41 -3.56
N GLU A 224 -2.30 -9.78 -2.48
CA GLU A 224 -1.46 -9.66 -1.28
C GLU A 224 -1.19 -11.03 -0.64
N GLY A 225 -2.16 -11.93 -0.70
CA GLY A 225 -2.00 -13.32 -0.26
C GLY A 225 -1.16 -14.19 -1.19
N SER A 226 -0.86 -13.73 -2.41
CA SER A 226 0.06 -14.43 -3.31
C SER A 226 1.53 -14.08 -3.05
N VAL A 227 1.79 -13.10 -2.19
CA VAL A 227 3.16 -12.68 -1.80
C VAL A 227 3.60 -13.45 -0.56
N SER A 228 4.80 -13.97 -0.58
CA SER A 228 5.46 -14.66 0.54
C SER A 228 6.84 -14.04 0.79
N ALA A 229 7.21 -13.93 2.06
CA ALA A 229 8.55 -13.49 2.46
C ALA A 229 9.47 -14.68 2.81
N SER A 230 8.91 -15.83 3.10
CA SER A 230 9.65 -17.02 3.55
C SER A 230 9.30 -18.23 2.66
N PRO A 231 10.30 -19.06 2.30
CA PRO A 231 11.73 -19.00 2.68
C PRO A 231 12.53 -17.91 1.93
N PHE A 232 11.95 -17.24 0.95
CA PHE A 232 12.52 -16.15 0.16
C PHE A 232 11.42 -15.24 -0.37
N PRO A 233 11.69 -13.97 -0.75
CA PRO A 233 10.71 -13.09 -1.36
C PRO A 233 10.15 -13.71 -2.64
N CYS A 234 8.84 -13.97 -2.67
CA CYS A 234 8.20 -14.69 -3.77
C CYS A 234 6.78 -14.20 -4.02
N LEU A 235 6.43 -14.13 -5.29
CA LEU A 235 5.07 -13.90 -5.78
C LEU A 235 4.57 -15.18 -6.44
N ALA A 236 3.60 -15.84 -5.82
CA ALA A 236 3.00 -17.04 -6.38
C ALA A 236 2.30 -16.70 -7.70
N SER A 237 2.74 -17.30 -8.78
CA SER A 237 2.18 -17.12 -10.12
C SER A 237 1.97 -18.46 -10.81
N ARG A 238 1.01 -18.50 -11.74
CA ARG A 238 0.75 -19.66 -12.61
C ARG A 238 1.42 -19.43 -13.96
N GLU A 239 1.90 -20.47 -14.58
CA GLU A 239 2.43 -20.42 -15.94
C GLU A 239 1.47 -19.71 -16.91
N GLY A 240 2.03 -18.86 -17.79
CA GLY A 240 1.27 -18.12 -18.81
C GLY A 240 0.60 -16.81 -18.34
N ASN A 241 0.87 -16.33 -17.13
CA ASN A 241 0.27 -15.12 -16.58
C ASN A 241 1.30 -13.98 -16.33
N ASP A 242 2.27 -13.87 -17.22
CA ASP A 242 3.46 -13.02 -17.04
C ASP A 242 3.15 -11.53 -16.88
N GLU A 243 2.25 -10.98 -17.70
CA GLU A 243 1.89 -9.55 -17.62
C GLU A 243 1.32 -9.17 -16.25
N ARG A 244 0.39 -9.98 -15.74
CA ARG A 244 -0.19 -9.75 -14.42
C ARG A 244 0.86 -9.86 -13.32
N THR A 245 1.75 -10.84 -13.43
CA THR A 245 2.83 -11.07 -12.48
C THR A 245 3.78 -9.89 -12.43
N LEU A 246 4.22 -9.38 -13.58
CA LEU A 246 5.08 -8.20 -13.64
C LEU A 246 4.38 -6.92 -13.13
N SER A 247 3.10 -6.75 -13.45
CA SER A 247 2.28 -5.66 -12.89
C SER A 247 2.19 -5.74 -11.35
N HIS A 248 1.98 -6.94 -10.81
CA HIS A 248 1.99 -7.16 -9.36
C HIS A 248 3.36 -6.89 -8.74
N ALA A 249 4.46 -7.26 -9.41
CA ALA A 249 5.81 -6.97 -8.96
C ALA A 249 6.10 -5.46 -8.91
N VAL A 250 5.68 -4.69 -9.92
CA VAL A 250 5.78 -3.22 -9.92
C VAL A 250 4.97 -2.61 -8.76
N ARG A 251 3.72 -3.06 -8.58
CA ARG A 251 2.87 -2.62 -7.46
C ARG A 251 3.53 -2.91 -6.10
N LEU A 252 4.17 -4.07 -5.96
CA LEU A 252 4.87 -4.44 -4.75
C LEU A 252 6.10 -3.56 -4.51
N GLY A 253 6.86 -3.29 -5.57
CA GLY A 253 7.98 -2.35 -5.53
C GLY A 253 7.56 -0.96 -5.05
N GLY A 254 6.43 -0.44 -5.57
CA GLY A 254 5.84 0.82 -5.11
C GLY A 254 5.40 0.78 -3.64
N THR A 255 4.83 -0.35 -3.18
CA THR A 255 4.47 -0.53 -1.76
C THR A 255 5.70 -0.51 -0.84
N LEU A 256 6.81 -1.07 -1.29
CA LEU A 256 8.08 -1.15 -0.56
C LEU A 256 8.96 0.10 -0.71
N GLY A 257 8.61 1.01 -1.61
CA GLY A 257 9.37 2.23 -1.88
C GLY A 257 10.71 1.98 -2.56
N VAL A 258 10.80 0.95 -3.43
CA VAL A 258 12.02 0.64 -4.21
C VAL A 258 11.89 1.19 -5.64
N GLU A 259 13.01 1.57 -6.24
CA GLU A 259 13.05 2.13 -7.60
C GLU A 259 12.97 1.04 -8.68
N GLU A 260 13.62 -0.11 -8.42
CA GLU A 260 13.67 -1.23 -9.35
C GLU A 260 13.31 -2.55 -8.66
N VAL A 261 12.61 -3.41 -9.42
CA VAL A 261 12.30 -4.78 -9.02
C VAL A 261 12.91 -5.74 -10.02
N ILE A 262 13.67 -6.69 -9.52
CA ILE A 262 14.20 -7.82 -10.31
C ILE A 262 13.33 -9.03 -10.01
N VAL A 263 12.56 -9.47 -10.99
CA VAL A 263 11.73 -10.68 -10.90
C VAL A 263 12.54 -11.83 -11.49
N VAL A 264 12.80 -12.84 -10.67
CA VAL A 264 13.48 -14.06 -11.11
C VAL A 264 12.49 -15.23 -11.19
N ARG A 265 12.67 -16.10 -12.19
CA ARG A 265 11.75 -17.21 -12.44
C ARG A 265 12.44 -18.39 -13.13
N LEU A 266 11.88 -19.58 -12.96
CA LEU A 266 12.26 -20.76 -13.70
C LEU A 266 11.32 -20.96 -14.87
N GLU A 267 11.83 -20.86 -16.08
CA GLU A 267 11.09 -21.05 -17.31
C GLU A 267 11.39 -22.40 -17.93
N ARG A 268 10.34 -23.06 -18.43
CA ARG A 268 10.44 -24.35 -19.12
C ARG A 268 9.94 -24.20 -20.55
N THR A 269 10.76 -24.62 -21.50
CA THR A 269 10.25 -24.82 -22.85
C THR A 269 9.57 -26.18 -22.95
N SER A 270 8.52 -26.31 -23.74
CA SER A 270 7.70 -27.51 -23.87
C SER A 270 8.47 -28.82 -24.17
N SER A 271 9.70 -28.74 -24.66
CA SER A 271 10.58 -29.88 -24.97
C SER A 271 12.06 -29.58 -24.76
N GLY A 272 12.39 -28.51 -24.04
CA GLY A 272 13.75 -27.98 -23.93
C GLY A 272 14.26 -27.84 -22.50
N PRO A 273 15.47 -27.29 -22.37
CA PRO A 273 16.10 -27.06 -21.07
C PRO A 273 15.31 -26.05 -20.24
N LYS A 274 15.47 -26.14 -18.92
CA LYS A 274 15.02 -25.09 -17.99
C LYS A 274 15.92 -23.86 -18.11
N TRP A 275 15.32 -22.70 -17.88
CA TRP A 275 16.03 -21.43 -17.84
C TRP A 275 15.78 -20.74 -16.50
N PHE A 276 16.82 -20.18 -15.92
CA PHE A 276 16.70 -19.20 -14.86
C PHE A 276 16.72 -17.81 -15.50
N ALA A 277 15.60 -17.11 -15.44
CA ALA A 277 15.41 -15.83 -16.08
C ALA A 277 15.25 -14.71 -15.04
N ALA A 278 15.80 -13.56 -15.32
CA ALA A 278 15.67 -12.33 -14.52
C ALA A 278 15.14 -11.20 -15.39
N THR A 279 14.08 -10.55 -14.91
CA THR A 279 13.46 -9.38 -15.55
C THR A 279 13.59 -8.19 -14.63
N VAL A 280 14.18 -7.09 -15.10
CA VAL A 280 14.31 -5.82 -14.37
C VAL A 280 13.18 -4.90 -14.75
N LEU A 281 12.45 -4.43 -13.74
CA LEU A 281 11.31 -3.52 -13.86
C LEU A 281 11.63 -2.20 -13.19
N ASN A 282 11.37 -1.09 -13.87
CA ASN A 282 11.33 0.23 -13.25
C ASN A 282 9.96 0.42 -12.58
N VAL A 283 9.96 0.79 -11.31
CA VAL A 283 8.72 0.92 -10.51
C VAL A 283 7.94 2.17 -10.87
N GLU A 284 8.62 3.30 -11.05
CA GLU A 284 7.98 4.58 -11.36
C GLU A 284 7.29 4.57 -12.74
N GLY A 285 8.00 4.09 -13.77
CA GLY A 285 7.46 4.01 -15.13
C GLY A 285 6.67 2.75 -15.43
N GLY A 286 6.69 1.74 -14.54
CA GLY A 286 6.05 0.45 -14.77
C GLY A 286 6.60 -0.31 -16.00
N GLN A 287 7.84 -0.07 -16.39
CA GLN A 287 8.43 -0.58 -17.64
C GLN A 287 9.43 -1.68 -17.39
N LYS A 288 9.44 -2.66 -18.29
CA LYS A 288 10.52 -3.65 -18.39
C LYS A 288 11.77 -3.01 -18.98
N LEU A 289 12.83 -2.92 -18.19
CA LEU A 289 14.11 -2.36 -18.62
C LEU A 289 14.99 -3.38 -19.33
N ARG A 290 15.14 -4.56 -18.74
CA ARG A 290 16.03 -5.63 -19.20
C ARG A 290 15.44 -6.98 -18.84
N GLU A 291 15.77 -7.96 -19.66
CA GLU A 291 15.46 -9.36 -19.38
C GLU A 291 16.59 -10.23 -19.91
N GLY A 292 17.06 -11.16 -19.11
CA GLY A 292 18.11 -12.11 -19.50
C GLY A 292 17.98 -13.40 -18.70
N GLY A 293 18.68 -14.41 -19.13
CA GLY A 293 18.64 -15.69 -18.46
C GLY A 293 19.72 -16.64 -18.95
N PHE A 294 19.91 -17.71 -18.22
CA PHE A 294 20.83 -18.81 -18.57
C PHE A 294 20.13 -20.17 -18.40
N LYS A 295 20.65 -21.16 -19.11
CA LYS A 295 20.20 -22.56 -18.98
C LYS A 295 20.64 -23.10 -17.62
N THR A 296 19.69 -23.70 -16.90
CA THR A 296 19.95 -24.29 -15.59
C THR A 296 19.55 -25.76 -15.53
N GLN A 297 20.15 -26.49 -14.63
CA GLN A 297 19.82 -27.89 -14.31
C GLN A 297 20.06 -28.12 -12.82
N GLY A 298 19.01 -28.51 -12.09
CA GLY A 298 19.10 -28.80 -10.66
C GLY A 298 19.08 -27.58 -9.74
N LEU A 299 19.43 -27.82 -8.50
CA LEU A 299 19.30 -26.82 -7.42
C LEU A 299 20.34 -25.70 -7.50
N ASP A 300 21.52 -26.00 -8.03
CA ASP A 300 22.64 -25.07 -8.03
C ASP A 300 22.79 -24.40 -9.40
N ALA A 301 22.78 -23.08 -9.39
CA ALA A 301 23.07 -22.28 -10.56
C ALA A 301 24.58 -22.27 -10.86
N PRO A 302 25.02 -22.38 -12.14
CA PRO A 302 26.41 -22.22 -12.49
C PRO A 302 26.95 -20.85 -12.06
N ALA A 303 27.99 -20.80 -11.22
CA ALA A 303 28.45 -19.56 -10.59
C ALA A 303 28.84 -18.46 -11.60
N GLU A 304 29.48 -18.85 -12.72
CA GLU A 304 29.87 -17.92 -13.80
C GLU A 304 28.64 -17.33 -14.49
N ALA A 305 27.62 -18.15 -14.80
CA ALA A 305 26.37 -17.69 -15.43
C ALA A 305 25.57 -16.80 -14.49
N LEU A 306 25.56 -17.14 -13.19
CA LEU A 306 24.92 -16.35 -12.16
C LEU A 306 25.55 -14.96 -12.02
N SER A 307 26.91 -14.91 -11.92
CA SER A 307 27.64 -13.64 -11.86
C SER A 307 27.42 -12.79 -13.12
N ALA A 308 27.41 -13.42 -14.30
CA ALA A 308 27.15 -12.75 -15.55
C ALA A 308 25.71 -12.21 -15.66
N LEU A 309 24.72 -12.95 -15.14
CA LEU A 309 23.33 -12.46 -15.07
C LEU A 309 23.21 -11.26 -14.11
N VAL A 310 23.88 -11.31 -12.95
CA VAL A 310 23.94 -10.18 -12.02
C VAL A 310 24.57 -8.96 -12.69
N ASP A 311 25.70 -9.10 -13.37
CA ASP A 311 26.34 -7.99 -14.11
C ASP A 311 25.42 -7.43 -15.20
N PHE A 312 24.67 -8.28 -15.89
CA PHE A 312 23.71 -7.84 -16.89
C PHE A 312 22.53 -7.06 -16.30
N VAL A 313 21.90 -7.54 -15.23
CA VAL A 313 20.74 -6.85 -14.64
C VAL A 313 21.12 -5.53 -13.99
N THR A 314 22.38 -5.39 -13.53
CA THR A 314 22.86 -4.15 -12.91
C THR A 314 23.38 -3.14 -13.94
N THR A 315 24.19 -3.59 -14.91
CA THR A 315 24.92 -2.69 -15.82
C THR A 315 24.38 -2.69 -17.25
N GLY A 316 23.55 -3.65 -17.63
CA GLY A 316 23.09 -3.86 -19.01
C GLY A 316 24.14 -4.50 -19.94
N ARG A 317 25.32 -4.89 -19.44
CA ARG A 317 26.35 -5.56 -20.26
C ARG A 317 25.94 -7.00 -20.53
N SER A 318 25.99 -7.40 -21.79
CA SER A 318 25.61 -8.73 -22.27
C SER A 318 26.80 -9.65 -22.42
N PRO A 319 27.01 -10.60 -21.52
CA PRO A 319 28.03 -11.66 -21.73
C PRO A 319 27.55 -12.67 -22.79
N SER A 320 28.53 -13.25 -23.51
CA SER A 320 28.28 -14.16 -24.65
C SER A 320 27.54 -15.46 -24.32
N HIS A 321 27.47 -15.87 -23.04
CA HIS A 321 26.82 -17.10 -22.60
C HIS A 321 25.42 -16.88 -22.02
N LEU A 322 24.92 -15.63 -22.03
CA LEU A 322 23.56 -15.30 -21.66
C LEU A 322 22.70 -15.04 -22.89
N VAL A 323 21.46 -15.44 -22.80
CA VAL A 323 20.43 -15.00 -23.72
C VAL A 323 19.87 -13.70 -23.20
N VAL A 324 20.17 -12.60 -23.89
CA VAL A 324 19.67 -11.27 -23.55
C VAL A 324 18.56 -10.92 -24.50
N MET A 325 17.44 -10.50 -23.96
CA MET A 325 16.28 -10.06 -24.71
C MET A 325 16.01 -8.58 -24.42
N ASN A 326 16.20 -7.74 -25.42
CA ASN A 326 15.63 -6.39 -25.42
C ASN A 326 14.24 -6.44 -26.06
N SER A 327 13.32 -5.64 -25.59
CA SER A 327 11.96 -5.51 -26.15
C SER A 327 11.93 -5.23 -27.66
N ALA A 328 13.05 -4.80 -28.24
CA ALA A 328 13.24 -4.56 -29.69
C ALA A 328 13.72 -5.77 -30.49
N ASN A 329 14.25 -6.85 -29.88
CA ASN A 329 15.04 -7.85 -30.59
C ASN A 329 14.47 -9.27 -30.62
N GLY A 330 13.16 -9.47 -30.34
CA GLY A 330 12.54 -10.77 -30.51
C GLY A 330 12.14 -11.48 -29.20
N LYS A 331 11.58 -12.66 -29.31
CA LYS A 331 11.00 -13.42 -28.19
C LYS A 331 12.09 -14.18 -27.43
N ALA A 332 11.94 -14.22 -26.10
CA ALA A 332 12.78 -15.08 -25.29
C ALA A 332 12.56 -16.57 -25.65
N PRO A 333 13.58 -17.45 -25.46
CA PRO A 333 13.45 -18.87 -25.79
C PRO A 333 12.30 -19.59 -25.07
N TRP A 334 11.84 -19.05 -23.96
CA TRP A 334 10.73 -19.54 -23.16
C TRP A 334 9.36 -18.91 -23.50
N GLU A 335 9.31 -17.85 -24.32
CA GLU A 335 8.05 -17.28 -24.78
C GLU A 335 7.38 -18.18 -25.80
N GLN A 336 6.12 -18.55 -25.56
CA GLN A 336 5.36 -19.37 -26.49
C GLN A 336 5.04 -18.62 -27.79
N PRO A 337 5.08 -19.29 -28.97
CA PRO A 337 4.63 -18.69 -30.21
C PRO A 337 3.12 -18.48 -30.17
N GLY A 338 2.65 -17.28 -29.90
CA GLY A 338 1.21 -16.96 -29.89
C GLY A 338 0.81 -15.73 -29.06
N GLY A 339 1.67 -15.24 -28.19
CA GLY A 339 1.39 -14.01 -27.44
C GLY A 339 1.54 -12.76 -28.34
N THR A 340 0.51 -11.96 -28.46
CA THR A 340 0.50 -10.68 -29.19
C THR A 340 1.59 -9.76 -28.63
N GLN A 341 2.52 -9.33 -29.49
CA GLN A 341 3.49 -8.29 -29.16
C GLN A 341 2.75 -6.95 -28.94
N GLY A 342 2.46 -6.64 -27.70
CA GLY A 342 2.20 -5.29 -27.25
C GLY A 342 3.30 -4.95 -26.26
N GLY A 343 4.04 -3.87 -26.47
CA GLY A 343 4.94 -3.33 -25.47
C GLY A 343 4.15 -3.20 -24.15
N MET A 344 4.67 -3.83 -23.09
CA MET A 344 3.96 -3.89 -21.81
C MET A 344 4.01 -2.49 -21.19
N ASP A 345 2.94 -1.73 -21.29
CA ASP A 345 2.74 -0.48 -20.56
C ASP A 345 2.13 -0.84 -19.20
N LEU A 346 2.99 -1.04 -18.21
CA LEU A 346 2.62 -1.38 -16.85
C LEU A 346 2.11 -0.16 -16.06
N SER A 347 2.11 1.02 -16.65
CA SER A 347 1.62 2.27 -16.04
C SER A 347 0.10 2.41 -16.07
N ALA A 348 -0.61 1.54 -16.81
CA ALA A 348 -2.06 1.55 -16.82
C ALA A 348 -2.61 1.10 -15.45
N PRO A 349 -3.45 1.90 -14.77
CA PRO A 349 -4.08 1.48 -13.53
C PRO A 349 -4.93 0.24 -13.80
N ASN A 350 -4.71 -0.81 -12.99
CA ASN A 350 -5.49 -2.05 -13.02
C ASN A 350 -6.98 -1.71 -12.87
N ARG A 351 -7.71 -1.66 -13.97
CA ARG A 351 -9.17 -1.70 -13.93
C ARG A 351 -9.52 -3.13 -13.56
N LEU A 352 -10.00 -3.31 -12.35
CA LEU A 352 -10.69 -4.52 -11.94
C LEU A 352 -11.88 -4.70 -12.90
N SER A 353 -11.73 -5.63 -13.85
CA SER A 353 -12.86 -6.06 -14.66
C SER A 353 -13.78 -6.85 -13.75
N ASP A 354 -14.94 -6.27 -13.46
CA ASP A 354 -16.07 -7.04 -12.92
C ASP A 354 -16.33 -8.19 -13.89
N GLY A 355 -16.20 -9.41 -13.39
CA GLY A 355 -16.48 -10.62 -14.16
C GLY A 355 -17.98 -10.72 -14.41
N GLU A 356 -18.43 -10.33 -15.58
CA GLU A 356 -19.68 -10.81 -16.17
C GLU A 356 -19.33 -11.67 -17.38
N GLU A 357 -19.64 -12.94 -17.28
CA GLU A 357 -19.77 -13.85 -18.41
C GLU A 357 -20.90 -13.34 -19.32
N GLY A 358 -20.54 -12.79 -20.44
CA GLY A 358 -21.47 -12.38 -21.48
C GLY A 358 -20.82 -12.57 -22.84
N THR A 359 -21.16 -13.68 -23.49
CA THR A 359 -20.92 -13.90 -24.92
C THR A 359 -21.51 -12.79 -25.76
N ALA A 360 -20.70 -12.09 -26.56
CA ALA A 360 -20.96 -11.80 -27.99
C ALA A 360 -20.05 -10.71 -28.54
N GLY A 361 -19.45 -10.98 -29.70
CA GLY A 361 -19.28 -10.03 -30.80
C GLY A 361 -18.22 -8.95 -30.62
N SER A 362 -16.98 -9.28 -30.96
CA SER A 362 -15.89 -8.34 -31.28
C SER A 362 -16.37 -7.25 -32.26
N ARG A 363 -16.45 -6.00 -31.77
CA ARG A 363 -16.31 -4.81 -32.60
C ARG A 363 -15.09 -4.03 -32.08
N SER A 364 -14.03 -4.03 -32.84
CA SER A 364 -12.79 -3.29 -32.54
C SER A 364 -13.05 -1.78 -32.57
N THR A 365 -13.23 -1.17 -31.43
CA THR A 365 -13.05 0.28 -31.28
C THR A 365 -11.55 0.57 -31.33
N SER A 366 -11.11 1.46 -32.20
CA SER A 366 -9.70 1.78 -32.40
C SER A 366 -9.10 2.27 -31.06
N GLY A 367 -8.04 1.63 -30.58
CA GLY A 367 -7.39 1.93 -29.30
C GLY A 367 -6.96 3.39 -29.10
N LEU A 368 -6.79 4.15 -30.20
CA LEU A 368 -6.51 5.59 -30.19
C LEU A 368 -7.63 6.44 -29.58
N ARG A 369 -8.91 6.08 -29.73
CA ARG A 369 -10.02 6.85 -29.13
C ARG A 369 -10.12 6.63 -27.64
N VAL A 370 -9.92 5.40 -27.19
CA VAL A 370 -9.91 5.10 -25.75
C VAL A 370 -8.75 5.85 -25.07
N ALA A 371 -7.56 5.87 -25.68
CA ALA A 371 -6.42 6.61 -25.17
C ALA A 371 -6.67 8.13 -25.12
N SER A 372 -7.40 8.71 -26.09
CA SER A 372 -7.72 10.14 -26.07
C SER A 372 -8.67 10.54 -24.95
N TYR A 373 -9.67 9.73 -24.63
CA TYR A 373 -10.58 9.99 -23.51
C TYR A 373 -9.90 9.88 -22.14
N VAL A 374 -8.99 8.90 -21.99
CA VAL A 374 -8.20 8.75 -20.76
C VAL A 374 -7.27 9.95 -20.56
N ALA A 375 -6.55 10.38 -21.61
CA ALA A 375 -5.66 11.53 -21.51
C ALA A 375 -6.41 12.85 -21.23
N LEU A 376 -7.58 13.06 -21.82
CA LEU A 376 -8.45 14.20 -21.51
C LEU A 376 -8.97 14.18 -20.08
N GLY A 377 -9.40 13.00 -19.59
CA GLY A 377 -9.91 12.83 -18.23
C GLY A 377 -8.86 13.09 -17.16
N VAL A 378 -7.65 12.56 -17.32
CA VAL A 378 -6.52 12.79 -16.40
C VAL A 378 -6.07 14.25 -16.42
N GLY A 379 -6.00 14.87 -17.62
CA GLY A 379 -5.66 16.28 -17.77
C GLY A 379 -6.68 17.20 -17.06
N ALA A 380 -7.97 16.94 -17.21
CA ALA A 380 -9.04 17.69 -16.54
C ALA A 380 -9.00 17.53 -15.01
N ALA A 381 -8.74 16.32 -14.50
CA ALA A 381 -8.62 16.07 -13.07
C ALA A 381 -7.40 16.80 -12.47
N ALA A 382 -6.26 16.82 -13.16
CA ALA A 382 -5.07 17.55 -12.72
C ALA A 382 -5.30 19.07 -12.69
N LEU A 383 -6.00 19.62 -13.67
CA LEU A 383 -6.35 21.05 -13.70
C LEU A 383 -7.34 21.42 -12.59
N GLY A 384 -8.32 20.54 -12.29
CA GLY A 384 -9.22 20.69 -11.14
C GLY A 384 -8.47 20.67 -9.81
N GLY A 385 -7.52 19.75 -9.64
CA GLY A 385 -6.62 19.69 -8.48
C GLY A 385 -5.78 20.96 -8.30
N ALA A 386 -5.29 21.55 -9.39
CA ALA A 386 -4.58 22.81 -9.36
C ALA A 386 -5.43 23.97 -8.81
N GLY A 387 -6.73 24.00 -9.10
CA GLY A 387 -7.67 24.97 -8.56
C GLY A 387 -7.78 24.88 -7.03
N VAL A 388 -7.90 23.66 -6.50
CA VAL A 388 -7.98 23.42 -5.04
C VAL A 388 -6.68 23.84 -4.35
N VAL A 389 -5.52 23.45 -4.89
CA VAL A 389 -4.21 23.85 -4.35
C VAL A 389 -4.05 25.36 -4.32
N ARG A 390 -4.53 26.06 -5.36
CA ARG A 390 -4.49 27.54 -5.43
C ARG A 390 -5.33 28.18 -4.32
N LEU A 391 -6.54 27.68 -4.06
CA LEU A 391 -7.40 28.19 -2.98
C LEU A 391 -6.77 27.98 -1.61
N LEU A 392 -6.16 26.83 -1.36
CA LEU A 392 -5.45 26.54 -0.12
C LEU A 392 -4.19 27.42 0.04
N ALA A 393 -3.45 27.64 -1.05
CA ALA A 393 -2.30 28.54 -1.03
C ALA A 393 -2.69 30.01 -0.77
N GLN A 394 -3.85 30.44 -1.29
CA GLN A 394 -4.35 31.80 -1.07
C GLN A 394 -4.76 32.03 0.39
N LYS A 395 -5.33 31.00 1.04
CA LYS A 395 -5.65 31.05 2.48
C LYS A 395 -4.38 31.17 3.34
N ASP A 396 -3.33 30.40 3.02
CA ASP A 396 -2.06 30.50 3.76
C ASP A 396 -1.34 31.83 3.48
N LEU A 397 -1.44 32.38 2.26
CA LEU A 397 -0.90 33.68 1.91
C LEU A 397 -1.53 34.78 2.76
N ASN A 398 -2.87 34.82 2.84
CA ASN A 398 -3.58 35.78 3.65
C ASN A 398 -3.23 35.66 5.15
N ALA A 399 -3.03 34.43 5.63
CA ALA A 399 -2.60 34.17 7.00
C ALA A 399 -1.15 34.65 7.24
N LEU A 400 -0.26 34.49 6.26
CA LEU A 400 1.12 34.96 6.31
C LEU A 400 1.19 36.50 6.25
N GLU A 401 0.41 37.13 5.36
CA GLU A 401 0.36 38.60 5.22
C GLU A 401 -0.07 39.29 6.53
N SER A 402 -1.01 38.68 7.26
CA SER A 402 -1.47 39.21 8.56
C SER A 402 -0.39 39.14 9.67
N ARG A 403 0.70 38.41 9.45
CA ARG A 403 1.83 38.23 10.39
C ARG A 403 3.14 38.93 9.98
N LEU A 404 3.10 39.63 8.84
CA LEU A 404 4.28 40.41 8.40
C LEU A 404 4.39 41.71 9.22
N ASP A 405 5.57 41.94 9.80
CA ASP A 405 5.92 43.23 10.39
C ASP A 405 6.78 43.99 9.39
N ASN A 406 6.25 45.12 8.89
CA ASN A 406 6.89 45.94 7.85
C ASN A 406 7.33 45.15 6.61
N GLY A 407 6.53 44.15 6.19
CA GLY A 407 6.81 43.31 5.03
C GLY A 407 7.92 42.26 5.25
N ARG A 408 8.28 41.96 6.49
CA ARG A 408 9.32 40.97 6.83
C ARG A 408 8.79 39.95 7.84
N ILE A 409 9.22 38.70 7.67
CA ILE A 409 8.96 37.63 8.63
C ILE A 409 10.00 37.75 9.76
N LEU A 410 9.53 37.89 11.00
CA LEU A 410 10.40 37.86 12.18
C LEU A 410 10.93 36.43 12.38
N SER A 411 12.24 36.31 12.58
CA SER A 411 12.91 35.01 12.81
C SER A 411 12.42 34.25 14.06
N SER A 412 11.76 34.99 14.98
CA SER A 412 11.14 34.45 16.18
C SER A 412 9.72 33.91 15.97
N ASP A 413 9.04 34.23 14.86
CA ASP A 413 7.70 33.74 14.53
C ASP A 413 7.77 32.41 13.77
N ARG A 414 7.75 31.30 14.54
CA ARG A 414 7.80 29.94 14.00
C ARG A 414 6.61 29.61 13.12
N GLU A 415 5.42 30.16 13.40
CA GLU A 415 4.22 29.88 12.59
C GLU A 415 4.31 30.57 11.22
N ALA A 416 4.83 31.79 11.15
CA ALA A 416 5.07 32.48 9.89
C ALA A 416 6.12 31.76 9.02
N LEU A 417 7.14 31.16 9.62
CA LEU A 417 8.13 30.35 8.90
C LEU A 417 7.51 29.06 8.34
N VAL A 418 6.66 28.37 9.11
CA VAL A 418 5.95 27.16 8.64
C VAL A 418 4.99 27.49 7.50
N LEU A 419 4.26 28.63 7.58
CA LEU A 419 3.37 29.06 6.50
C LEU A 419 4.14 29.38 5.21
N ARG A 420 5.31 30.02 5.31
CA ARG A 420 6.19 30.28 4.16
C ARG A 420 6.62 28.97 3.48
N ASP A 421 7.07 27.99 4.26
CA ASP A 421 7.55 26.71 3.74
C ASP A 421 6.39 25.90 3.13
N SER A 422 5.20 25.95 3.73
CA SER A 422 3.95 25.37 3.17
C SER A 422 3.57 26.02 1.83
N LEU A 423 3.70 27.35 1.70
CA LEU A 423 3.43 28.07 0.46
C LEU A 423 4.41 27.69 -0.65
N ALA A 424 5.71 27.55 -0.33
CA ALA A 424 6.72 27.11 -1.29
C ALA A 424 6.42 25.68 -1.83
N GLN A 425 6.04 24.76 -0.93
CA GLN A 425 5.67 23.40 -1.32
C GLN A 425 4.41 23.38 -2.17
N LYS A 426 3.35 24.12 -1.81
CA LYS A 426 2.11 24.22 -2.60
C LYS A 426 2.36 24.87 -3.97
N GLY A 427 3.27 25.83 -4.08
CA GLY A 427 3.68 26.44 -5.35
C GLY A 427 4.29 25.44 -6.31
N ASN A 428 5.18 24.57 -5.83
CA ASN A 428 5.78 23.52 -6.66
C ASN A 428 4.75 22.48 -7.13
N VAL A 429 3.82 22.07 -6.24
CA VAL A 429 2.72 21.16 -6.60
C VAL A 429 1.78 21.80 -7.62
N LEU A 430 1.43 23.08 -7.45
CA LEU A 430 0.60 23.83 -8.41
C LEU A 430 1.22 23.89 -9.79
N THR A 431 2.52 24.19 -9.87
CA THR A 431 3.26 24.24 -11.14
C THR A 431 3.29 22.86 -11.80
N GLY A 432 3.55 21.78 -11.04
CA GLY A 432 3.53 20.42 -11.55
C GLY A 432 2.15 20.02 -12.12
N LEU A 433 1.06 20.34 -11.41
CA LEU A 433 -0.30 20.05 -11.85
C LEU A 433 -0.72 20.87 -13.09
N LEU A 434 -0.32 22.14 -13.19
CA LEU A 434 -0.64 22.98 -14.35
C LEU A 434 0.14 22.55 -15.60
N VAL A 435 1.43 22.28 -15.48
CA VAL A 435 2.27 21.86 -16.62
C VAL A 435 1.92 20.44 -17.05
N GLY A 436 1.85 19.48 -16.11
CA GLY A 436 1.52 18.10 -16.39
C GLY A 436 0.08 17.93 -16.89
N GLY A 437 -0.90 18.54 -16.22
CA GLY A 437 -2.30 18.49 -16.60
C GLY A 437 -2.58 19.16 -17.93
N GLY A 438 -1.94 20.29 -18.20
CA GLY A 438 -2.05 21.00 -19.48
C GLY A 438 -1.48 20.19 -20.65
N ALA A 439 -0.31 19.55 -20.46
CA ALA A 439 0.30 18.69 -21.48
C ALA A 439 -0.56 17.46 -21.79
N MET A 440 -1.12 16.81 -20.79
CA MET A 440 -2.02 15.64 -20.95
C MET A 440 -3.32 16.02 -21.64
N ALA A 441 -3.94 17.14 -21.30
CA ALA A 441 -5.16 17.63 -21.95
C ALA A 441 -4.92 17.98 -23.43
N ALA A 442 -3.79 18.62 -23.75
CA ALA A 442 -3.41 18.94 -25.13
C ALA A 442 -3.15 17.66 -25.94
N THR A 443 -2.44 16.70 -25.38
CA THR A 443 -2.18 15.39 -26.02
C THR A 443 -3.48 14.65 -26.30
N GLY A 444 -4.40 14.62 -25.34
CA GLY A 444 -5.72 14.01 -25.50
C GLY A 444 -6.55 14.65 -26.61
N ALA A 445 -6.52 15.99 -26.73
CA ALA A 445 -7.21 16.73 -27.79
C ALA A 445 -6.61 16.42 -29.17
N VAL A 446 -5.28 16.37 -29.29
CA VAL A 446 -4.60 16.03 -30.55
C VAL A 446 -4.94 14.59 -30.96
N LEU A 447 -4.87 13.64 -30.08
CA LEU A 447 -5.22 12.25 -30.36
C LEU A 447 -6.69 12.09 -30.76
N PHE A 448 -7.60 12.86 -30.15
CA PHE A 448 -9.01 12.90 -30.53
C PHE A 448 -9.22 13.39 -31.96
N LEU A 449 -8.56 14.47 -32.34
CA LEU A 449 -8.66 15.05 -33.69
C LEU A 449 -8.03 14.16 -34.77
N LEU A 450 -7.00 13.39 -34.44
CA LEU A 450 -6.33 12.47 -35.37
C LEU A 450 -7.05 11.11 -35.47
N SER A 451 -8.06 10.83 -34.66
CA SER A 451 -8.80 9.55 -34.65
C SER A 451 -9.85 9.56 -35.80
N PRO A 452 -9.87 8.55 -36.70
CA PRO A 452 -10.85 8.47 -37.79
C PRO A 452 -12.28 8.39 -37.27
N SER A 453 -13.16 9.27 -37.81
CA SER A 453 -14.56 9.37 -37.42
C SER A 453 -15.39 8.23 -38.00
N SER A 454 -15.82 7.30 -37.16
CA SER A 454 -16.88 6.37 -37.49
C SER A 454 -17.85 6.26 -36.31
N ALA A 455 -19.08 6.73 -36.54
CA ALA A 455 -20.23 6.81 -35.64
C ALA A 455 -20.26 7.96 -34.62
N ALA A 456 -21.45 8.55 -34.45
CA ALA A 456 -21.76 9.65 -33.55
C ALA A 456 -21.41 9.29 -32.07
N PRO A 457 -20.77 10.21 -31.34
CA PRO A 457 -20.46 9.93 -29.91
C PRO A 457 -21.76 9.93 -29.08
N PRO A 458 -21.84 9.06 -28.05
CA PRO A 458 -22.92 9.16 -27.07
C PRO A 458 -22.81 10.50 -26.32
N PRO A 459 -23.94 11.08 -25.89
CA PRO A 459 -23.93 12.35 -25.19
C PRO A 459 -23.22 12.18 -23.82
N VAL A 460 -22.11 12.90 -23.67
CA VAL A 460 -21.42 13.02 -22.39
C VAL A 460 -21.90 14.31 -21.72
N SER A 461 -22.45 14.22 -20.52
CA SER A 461 -22.80 15.39 -19.74
C SER A 461 -21.78 15.60 -18.62
N VAL A 462 -21.28 16.84 -18.51
CA VAL A 462 -20.39 17.28 -17.43
C VAL A 462 -21.19 18.21 -16.52
N GLY A 463 -21.38 17.83 -15.27
CA GLY A 463 -22.01 18.66 -14.26
C GLY A 463 -20.98 19.18 -13.25
N ILE A 464 -21.00 20.47 -12.96
CA ILE A 464 -20.24 21.08 -11.87
C ILE A 464 -21.25 21.56 -10.85
N ALA A 465 -21.18 21.04 -9.63
CA ALA A 465 -21.98 21.52 -8.50
C ALA A 465 -21.03 22.18 -7.49
N THR A 466 -21.36 23.41 -7.11
CA THR A 466 -20.66 24.15 -6.04
C THR A 466 -21.60 24.25 -4.86
N ASP A 467 -21.18 23.65 -3.72
CA ASP A 467 -21.80 23.84 -2.42
C ASP A 467 -20.86 24.74 -1.59
N GLY A 468 -21.41 25.50 -0.66
CA GLY A 468 -20.68 26.56 0.06
C GLY A 468 -19.36 26.15 0.72
N ASP A 469 -19.05 24.84 0.82
CA ASP A 469 -17.84 24.27 1.40
C ASP A 469 -17.00 23.42 0.41
N GLY A 470 -17.39 23.33 -0.89
CA GLY A 470 -16.63 22.56 -1.87
C GLY A 470 -17.21 22.60 -3.30
N ALA A 471 -16.40 22.20 -4.27
CA ALA A 471 -16.84 22.00 -5.66
C ALA A 471 -16.69 20.53 -6.03
N SER A 472 -17.73 19.93 -6.62
CA SER A 472 -17.69 18.59 -7.18
C SER A 472 -17.93 18.63 -8.69
N ALA A 473 -17.16 17.87 -9.46
CA ALA A 473 -17.35 17.67 -10.89
C ALA A 473 -17.81 16.23 -11.15
N THR A 474 -18.90 16.07 -11.87
CA THR A 474 -19.44 14.77 -12.24
C THR A 474 -19.43 14.63 -13.75
N VAL A 475 -18.89 13.53 -14.27
CA VAL A 475 -18.95 13.18 -15.70
C VAL A 475 -19.80 11.92 -15.81
N SER A 476 -20.90 12.00 -16.57
CA SER A 476 -21.77 10.86 -16.86
C SER A 476 -21.89 10.63 -18.36
N GLY A 477 -21.75 9.40 -18.77
CA GLY A 477 -21.88 8.94 -20.16
C GLY A 477 -22.00 7.43 -20.21
N ALA A 478 -22.54 6.88 -21.28
CA ALA A 478 -22.50 5.44 -21.53
C ALA A 478 -21.13 5.08 -22.15
N PHE A 479 -20.37 4.25 -21.45
CA PHE A 479 -19.03 3.80 -21.83
C PHE A 479 -19.06 2.38 -22.37
#